data_a0f673584243269805ae43a4b841ee40
#
_entry.id   a0f673584243269805ae43a4b841ee40
#
_cell.length_a   1.000
_cell.length_b   1.000
_cell.length_c   1.000
_cell.angle_alpha   90.00
_cell.angle_beta   90.00
_cell.angle_gamma   90.00
#
_symmetry.space_group_name_H-M   'P 1'
#
loop_
_entity.id
_entity.type
_entity.pdbx_description
1 polymer ?
#
loop_
_entity_poly.entity_id
_entity_poly.type
_entity_poly.pdbx_seq_one_letter_code
_entity_poly.pdbx_strand_id
1 'polypeptide(L)'
;MQLQAWLDSVELHARGFFNNVDVLYRADELYQPGYEMLKKRKPYVNFHEEQDFQSDLVGLFKMDYTMMSADDDLFYRDINKGLFRAFTPDTAAFSLRLGKNINYCYPLDTPMTLPVHADEGEFMRWKWRGEDGDFGYPLSVVSHIFRTEQICELSSAVEYTSPNVYEGVLQRQLQKLQPEMVSYQESRVFGVPANKVQTDNQNRNGVAHPYSPEELNLRYLIGQKIDVTQSPIIHQAQQEITYVFV
;
A
#
# COMPACT_ATOMS: atom_id res chain seq x y z
N MET A 1 -7.36 4.86 13.58
CA MET A 1 -7.77 6.00 12.71
C MET A 1 -7.19 5.86 11.30
N GLN A 2 -5.90 5.55 11.11
CA GLN A 2 -5.29 5.40 9.77
C GLN A 2 -6.01 4.32 8.95
N LEU A 3 -6.19 3.10 9.47
CA LEU A 3 -6.97 2.05 8.79
C LEU A 3 -8.41 2.49 8.44
N GLN A 4 -9.06 3.30 9.31
CA GLN A 4 -10.37 3.88 8.97
C GLN A 4 -10.26 4.80 7.75
N ALA A 5 -9.23 5.66 7.70
CA ALA A 5 -9.02 6.56 6.57
C ALA A 5 -8.71 5.79 5.28
N TRP A 6 -7.89 4.73 5.37
CA TRP A 6 -7.65 3.83 4.25
C TRP A 6 -8.97 3.27 3.70
N LEU A 7 -9.81 2.67 4.56
CA LEU A 7 -11.10 2.09 4.16
C LEU A 7 -12.06 3.15 3.59
N ASP A 8 -12.11 4.34 4.18
CA ASP A 8 -12.95 5.44 3.67
C ASP A 8 -12.45 5.91 2.29
N SER A 9 -11.14 5.95 2.05
CA SER A 9 -10.55 6.30 0.75
C SER A 9 -10.82 5.22 -0.31
N VAL A 10 -10.82 3.93 0.08
CA VAL A 10 -11.23 2.82 -0.80
C VAL A 10 -12.70 2.95 -1.20
N GLU A 11 -13.60 3.26 -0.25
CA GLU A 11 -15.02 3.49 -0.56
C GLU A 11 -15.23 4.67 -1.51
N LEU A 12 -14.39 5.70 -1.41
CA LEU A 12 -14.50 6.90 -2.24
C LEU A 12 -13.95 6.66 -3.65
N HIS A 13 -12.76 6.06 -3.80
CA HIS A 13 -12.00 6.03 -5.04
C HIS A 13 -11.88 4.64 -5.70
N ALA A 14 -12.20 3.58 -4.97
CA ALA A 14 -12.08 2.19 -5.44
C ALA A 14 -13.38 1.40 -5.28
N ARG A 15 -14.53 2.07 -5.27
CA ARG A 15 -15.83 1.46 -5.04
C ARG A 15 -16.12 0.35 -6.05
N GLY A 16 -16.36 -0.87 -5.54
CA GLY A 16 -16.64 -2.05 -6.37
C GLY A 16 -15.44 -2.58 -7.16
N PHE A 17 -14.24 -2.06 -6.89
CA PHE A 17 -13.02 -2.57 -7.49
C PHE A 17 -12.59 -3.89 -6.83
N PHE A 18 -12.48 -3.90 -5.51
CA PHE A 18 -12.11 -5.10 -4.74
C PHE A 18 -13.32 -6.02 -4.55
N ASN A 19 -13.10 -7.32 -4.78
CA ASN A 19 -14.10 -8.36 -4.47
C ASN A 19 -14.08 -8.72 -2.99
N ASN A 20 -12.88 -8.75 -2.37
CA ASN A 20 -12.65 -8.95 -0.95
C ASN A 20 -11.74 -7.84 -0.42
N VAL A 21 -11.98 -7.44 0.81
CA VAL A 21 -11.08 -6.61 1.61
C VAL A 21 -10.83 -7.36 2.91
N ASP A 22 -9.60 -7.85 3.05
CA ASP A 22 -9.13 -8.59 4.22
C ASP A 22 -8.14 -7.71 4.98
N VAL A 23 -8.33 -7.59 6.29
CA VAL A 23 -7.43 -6.87 7.20
C VAL A 23 -6.80 -7.87 8.14
N LEU A 24 -5.51 -8.15 7.93
CA LEU A 24 -4.69 -8.90 8.87
C LEU A 24 -4.13 -7.90 9.90
N TYR A 25 -4.46 -8.07 11.18
CA TYR A 25 -4.13 -7.08 12.20
C TYR A 25 -3.67 -7.73 13.50
N ARG A 26 -2.83 -7.01 14.22
CA ARG A 26 -2.46 -7.26 15.59
C ARG A 26 -2.70 -5.98 16.41
N ALA A 27 -3.39 -6.09 17.53
CA ALA A 27 -3.74 -4.94 18.36
C ALA A 27 -3.50 -5.23 19.84
N ASP A 28 -2.75 -4.34 20.49
CA ASP A 28 -2.64 -4.32 21.93
C ASP A 28 -3.97 -3.88 22.58
N GLU A 29 -4.14 -4.13 23.88
CA GLU A 29 -5.36 -3.81 24.63
C GLU A 29 -5.84 -2.36 24.45
N LEU A 30 -4.90 -1.41 24.33
CA LEU A 30 -5.19 0.00 24.11
C LEU A 30 -5.97 0.25 22.81
N TYR A 31 -5.72 -0.53 21.75
CA TYR A 31 -6.28 -0.33 20.42
C TYR A 31 -7.50 -1.21 20.14
N GLN A 32 -7.74 -2.26 20.94
CA GLN A 32 -8.87 -3.17 20.77
C GLN A 32 -10.23 -2.45 20.64
N PRO A 33 -10.58 -1.45 21.47
CA PRO A 33 -11.84 -0.73 21.32
C PRO A 33 -11.99 -0.05 19.97
N GLY A 34 -10.89 0.46 19.40
CA GLY A 34 -10.87 1.08 18.06
C GLY A 34 -11.18 0.07 16.97
N TYR A 35 -10.59 -1.12 17.03
CA TYR A 35 -10.88 -2.21 16.08
C TYR A 35 -12.32 -2.69 16.19
N GLU A 36 -12.85 -2.86 17.40
CA GLU A 36 -14.25 -3.26 17.59
C GLU A 36 -15.24 -2.22 17.05
N MET A 37 -14.92 -0.92 17.18
CA MET A 37 -15.71 0.15 16.56
C MET A 37 -15.61 0.09 15.03
N LEU A 38 -14.42 -0.16 14.49
CA LEU A 38 -14.18 -0.22 13.04
C LEU A 38 -14.91 -1.41 12.41
N LYS A 39 -14.83 -2.60 13.01
CA LYS A 39 -15.57 -3.80 12.57
C LYS A 39 -17.07 -3.55 12.44
N LYS A 40 -17.67 -2.83 13.40
CA LYS A 40 -19.09 -2.45 13.35
C LYS A 40 -19.40 -1.45 12.23
N ARG A 41 -18.49 -0.53 11.95
CA ARG A 41 -18.66 0.50 10.91
C ARG A 41 -18.42 -0.03 9.49
N LYS A 42 -17.59 -1.08 9.35
CA LYS A 42 -17.18 -1.65 8.07
C LYS A 42 -17.50 -3.17 7.99
N PRO A 43 -18.79 -3.54 8.00
CA PRO A 43 -19.20 -4.95 8.07
C PRO A 43 -18.88 -5.76 6.80
N TYR A 44 -18.45 -5.13 5.72
CA TYR A 44 -18.03 -5.77 4.48
C TYR A 44 -16.55 -6.15 4.48
N VAL A 45 -15.78 -5.73 5.50
CA VAL A 45 -14.36 -6.04 5.66
C VAL A 45 -14.20 -7.30 6.49
N ASN A 46 -13.35 -8.21 6.05
CA ASN A 46 -12.97 -9.40 6.81
C ASN A 46 -11.79 -9.05 7.71
N PHE A 47 -11.96 -9.10 9.02
CA PHE A 47 -10.90 -8.85 9.98
C PHE A 47 -10.33 -10.17 10.48
N HIS A 48 -9.01 -10.35 10.35
CA HIS A 48 -8.25 -11.53 10.77
C HIS A 48 -7.24 -11.10 11.83
N GLU A 49 -7.39 -11.60 13.04
CA GLU A 49 -6.41 -11.36 14.09
C GLU A 49 -5.20 -12.28 13.87
N GLU A 50 -4.02 -11.67 13.73
CA GLU A 50 -2.77 -12.35 13.43
C GLU A 50 -2.40 -13.35 14.52
N GLN A 51 -2.12 -14.59 14.12
CA GLN A 51 -1.56 -15.64 14.97
C GLN A 51 -0.14 -16.00 14.50
N ASP A 52 0.03 -16.23 13.21
CA ASP A 52 1.30 -16.46 12.54
C ASP A 52 1.28 -15.68 11.21
N PHE A 53 2.07 -14.62 11.14
CA PHE A 53 1.99 -13.67 10.03
C PHE A 53 2.15 -14.33 8.66
N GLN A 54 3.07 -15.30 8.53
CA GLN A 54 3.33 -15.95 7.24
C GLN A 54 2.17 -16.82 6.79
N SER A 55 1.69 -17.72 7.67
CA SER A 55 0.58 -18.60 7.31
C SER A 55 -0.73 -17.85 7.11
N ASP A 56 -0.97 -16.84 7.95
CA ASP A 56 -2.16 -16.00 7.86
C ASP A 56 -2.18 -15.20 6.55
N LEU A 57 -1.05 -14.56 6.19
CA LEU A 57 -0.94 -13.80 4.94
C LEU A 57 -1.15 -14.69 3.71
N VAL A 58 -0.44 -15.82 3.63
CA VAL A 58 -0.56 -16.76 2.50
C VAL A 58 -1.98 -17.33 2.41
N GLY A 59 -2.64 -17.56 3.53
CA GLY A 59 -4.03 -18.00 3.59
C GLY A 59 -5.04 -17.00 3.01
N LEU A 60 -4.68 -15.73 2.85
CA LEU A 60 -5.52 -14.70 2.24
C LEU A 60 -5.36 -14.60 0.71
N PHE A 61 -4.38 -15.25 0.11
CA PHE A 61 -4.14 -15.25 -1.34
C PHE A 61 -5.12 -16.18 -2.07
N LYS A 62 -6.33 -15.69 -2.38
CA LYS A 62 -7.45 -16.52 -2.91
C LYS A 62 -7.99 -16.11 -4.26
N MET A 63 -7.70 -14.89 -4.71
CA MET A 63 -8.25 -14.34 -5.96
C MET A 63 -7.19 -14.37 -7.06
N ASP A 64 -7.54 -14.11 -8.32
CA ASP A 64 -6.60 -14.10 -9.45
C ASP A 64 -5.52 -13.01 -9.29
N TYR A 65 -5.89 -11.89 -8.67
CA TYR A 65 -5.00 -10.76 -8.37
C TYR A 65 -5.09 -10.39 -6.91
N THR A 66 -3.95 -10.05 -6.32
CA THR A 66 -3.81 -9.58 -4.95
C THR A 66 -3.14 -8.22 -4.92
N MET A 67 -3.70 -7.30 -4.15
CA MET A 67 -3.05 -6.06 -3.74
C MET A 67 -2.78 -6.13 -2.24
N MET A 68 -1.57 -5.78 -1.86
CA MET A 68 -1.22 -5.54 -0.47
C MET A 68 -1.15 -4.02 -0.24
N SER A 69 -1.52 -3.57 0.95
CA SER A 69 -1.52 -2.15 1.34
C SER A 69 -1.26 -2.03 2.83
N ALA A 70 -0.58 -0.98 3.24
CA ALA A 70 -0.46 -0.62 4.64
C ALA A 70 -1.68 0.22 5.08
N ASP A 71 -1.89 0.31 6.39
CA ASP A 71 -3.02 1.06 6.96
C ASP A 71 -2.86 2.59 6.87
N ASP A 72 -1.67 3.06 6.51
CA ASP A 72 -1.34 4.46 6.28
C ASP A 72 -1.36 4.88 4.81
N ASP A 73 -1.73 3.98 3.88
CA ASP A 73 -1.96 4.31 2.47
C ASP A 73 -3.30 5.05 2.30
N LEU A 74 -3.37 5.98 1.37
CA LEU A 74 -4.60 6.67 1.00
C LEU A 74 -4.81 6.69 -0.51
N PHE A 75 -5.98 6.24 -0.96
CA PHE A 75 -6.46 6.51 -2.30
C PHE A 75 -6.86 7.99 -2.41
N TYR A 76 -6.44 8.66 -3.48
CA TYR A 76 -6.78 10.07 -3.72
C TYR A 76 -7.27 10.33 -5.15
N ARG A 77 -7.36 9.28 -5.96
CA ARG A 77 -7.92 9.28 -7.31
C ARG A 77 -8.56 7.94 -7.64
N ASP A 78 -9.56 7.97 -8.49
CA ASP A 78 -10.34 6.80 -8.86
C ASP A 78 -9.52 5.76 -9.61
N ILE A 79 -9.83 4.49 -9.34
CA ILE A 79 -9.33 3.34 -10.07
C ILE A 79 -10.49 2.54 -10.66
N ASN A 80 -10.22 1.80 -11.73
CA ASN A 80 -11.22 0.95 -12.37
C ASN A 80 -10.62 -0.38 -12.84
N LYS A 81 -11.50 -1.38 -13.04
CA LYS A 81 -11.08 -2.73 -13.46
C LYS A 81 -10.44 -2.79 -14.86
N GLY A 82 -10.44 -1.70 -15.59
CA GLY A 82 -9.75 -1.58 -16.89
C GLY A 82 -8.24 -1.80 -16.78
N LEU A 83 -7.64 -1.56 -15.60
CA LEU A 83 -6.21 -1.77 -15.38
C LEU A 83 -5.75 -3.22 -15.60
N PHE A 84 -6.63 -4.22 -15.40
CA PHE A 84 -6.26 -5.63 -15.63
C PHE A 84 -5.89 -5.94 -17.08
N ARG A 85 -6.31 -5.11 -18.04
CA ARG A 85 -5.90 -5.22 -19.45
C ARG A 85 -4.43 -4.87 -19.69
N ALA A 86 -3.80 -4.16 -18.75
CA ALA A 86 -2.40 -3.80 -18.83
C ALA A 86 -1.45 -4.95 -18.39
N PHE A 87 -1.98 -6.03 -17.81
CA PHE A 87 -1.18 -7.20 -17.45
C PHE A 87 -0.85 -8.05 -18.69
N THR A 88 0.41 -8.02 -19.11
CA THR A 88 0.99 -8.92 -20.12
C THR A 88 1.78 -10.04 -19.44
N PRO A 89 2.24 -11.08 -20.14
CA PRO A 89 3.15 -12.09 -19.58
C PRO A 89 4.43 -11.49 -18.96
N ASP A 90 4.88 -10.32 -19.44
CA ASP A 90 6.10 -9.66 -18.99
C ASP A 90 5.85 -8.71 -17.79
N THR A 91 4.61 -8.54 -17.33
CA THR A 91 4.27 -7.65 -16.22
C THR A 91 4.52 -8.31 -14.86
N ALA A 92 5.44 -7.75 -14.08
CA ALA A 92 5.72 -8.15 -12.69
C ALA A 92 4.63 -7.66 -11.73
N ALA A 93 4.28 -6.38 -11.81
CA ALA A 93 3.27 -5.75 -10.97
C ALA A 93 2.64 -4.54 -11.65
N PHE A 94 1.42 -4.20 -11.22
CA PHE A 94 0.78 -2.91 -11.49
C PHE A 94 0.85 -2.04 -10.25
N SER A 95 1.52 -0.89 -10.35
CA SER A 95 1.64 0.05 -9.23
C SER A 95 0.51 1.07 -9.23
N LEU A 96 -0.18 1.22 -8.11
CA LEU A 96 -1.13 2.31 -7.89
C LEU A 96 -0.44 3.55 -7.31
N ARG A 97 0.74 3.40 -6.71
CA ARG A 97 1.47 4.49 -6.04
C ARG A 97 2.49 5.22 -6.94
N LEU A 98 2.78 4.69 -8.14
CA LEU A 98 3.71 5.28 -9.09
C LEU A 98 2.95 5.92 -10.27
N GLY A 99 3.63 6.84 -10.96
CA GLY A 99 3.14 7.57 -12.10
C GLY A 99 4.10 8.70 -12.45
N LYS A 100 3.84 9.45 -13.53
CA LYS A 100 4.68 10.55 -14.00
C LYS A 100 4.79 11.73 -13.02
N ASN A 101 3.85 11.82 -12.07
CA ASN A 101 3.86 12.82 -11.01
C ASN A 101 4.86 12.50 -9.89
N ILE A 102 5.40 11.27 -9.83
CA ILE A 102 6.31 10.85 -8.75
C ILE A 102 7.75 11.13 -9.19
N ASN A 103 8.43 12.00 -8.45
CA ASN A 103 9.78 12.47 -8.76
C ASN A 103 10.72 12.54 -7.56
N TYR A 104 10.30 11.98 -6.41
CA TYR A 104 11.09 11.95 -5.19
C TYR A 104 10.83 10.67 -4.39
N CYS A 105 11.89 10.01 -3.92
CA CYS A 105 11.84 8.84 -3.06
C CYS A 105 11.94 9.26 -1.60
N TYR A 106 10.84 9.22 -0.87
CA TYR A 106 10.79 9.63 0.54
C TYR A 106 11.71 8.80 1.44
N PRO A 107 11.74 7.44 1.35
CA PRO A 107 12.60 6.63 2.22
C PRO A 107 14.09 6.88 2.01
N LEU A 108 14.52 7.18 0.79
CA LEU A 108 15.93 7.44 0.45
C LEU A 108 16.31 8.92 0.53
N ASP A 109 15.33 9.79 0.73
CA ASP A 109 15.49 11.26 0.75
C ASP A 109 16.19 11.82 -0.49
N THR A 110 15.83 11.32 -1.69
CA THR A 110 16.48 11.65 -2.95
C THR A 110 15.48 11.93 -4.08
N PRO A 111 15.77 12.87 -4.98
CA PRO A 111 15.03 12.99 -6.22
C PRO A 111 15.11 11.71 -7.06
N MET A 112 14.04 11.43 -7.81
CA MET A 112 13.99 10.33 -8.78
C MET A 112 13.81 10.88 -10.19
N THR A 113 14.41 10.20 -11.15
CA THR A 113 14.16 10.43 -12.57
C THR A 113 13.06 9.50 -13.06
N LEU A 114 12.14 10.01 -13.87
CA LEU A 114 11.14 9.17 -14.52
C LEU A 114 11.86 8.16 -15.45
N PRO A 115 11.60 6.85 -15.34
CA PRO A 115 12.24 5.85 -16.19
C PRO A 115 11.88 6.03 -17.66
N VAL A 116 12.69 5.46 -18.54
CA VAL A 116 12.28 5.30 -19.94
C VAL A 116 11.06 4.38 -20.00
N HIS A 117 9.97 4.87 -20.57
CA HIS A 117 8.67 4.21 -20.54
C HIS A 117 7.95 4.30 -21.88
N ALA A 118 7.00 3.39 -22.08
CA ALA A 118 5.98 3.47 -23.13
C ALA A 118 4.67 3.99 -22.56
N ASP A 119 4.02 4.91 -23.27
CA ASP A 119 2.67 5.37 -22.97
C ASP A 119 1.64 4.44 -23.63
N GLU A 120 0.75 3.86 -22.84
CA GLU A 120 -0.31 2.92 -23.26
C GLU A 120 -1.69 3.47 -22.86
N GLY A 121 -2.08 4.62 -23.44
CA GLY A 121 -3.34 5.31 -23.09
C GLY A 121 -3.30 5.90 -21.68
N GLU A 122 -4.11 5.38 -20.77
CA GLU A 122 -4.11 5.83 -19.36
C GLU A 122 -2.98 5.25 -18.51
N PHE A 123 -2.16 4.36 -19.09
CA PHE A 123 -1.07 3.67 -18.40
C PHE A 123 0.29 4.08 -18.94
N MET A 124 1.32 3.85 -18.13
CA MET A 124 2.72 3.84 -18.51
C MET A 124 3.36 2.51 -18.13
N ARG A 125 4.29 2.03 -18.99
CA ARG A 125 5.02 0.77 -18.80
C ARG A 125 6.51 1.01 -18.88
N TRP A 126 7.28 0.44 -17.95
CA TRP A 126 8.74 0.57 -17.94
C TRP A 126 9.42 -0.74 -17.50
N LYS A 127 10.71 -0.84 -17.81
CA LYS A 127 11.57 -1.91 -17.28
C LYS A 127 12.13 -1.45 -15.94
N TRP A 128 11.78 -2.16 -14.87
CA TRP A 128 12.15 -1.77 -13.51
C TRP A 128 13.62 -2.07 -13.16
N ARG A 129 14.28 -3.04 -13.87
CA ARG A 129 15.68 -3.42 -13.58
C ARG A 129 16.62 -2.29 -13.95
N GLY A 130 17.41 -1.86 -12.95
CA GLY A 130 18.39 -0.77 -13.12
C GLY A 130 17.81 0.63 -12.86
N GLU A 131 16.52 0.72 -12.53
CA GLU A 131 15.93 1.98 -12.07
C GLU A 131 16.19 2.19 -10.58
N ASP A 132 16.27 3.46 -10.16
CA ASP A 132 16.53 3.85 -8.79
C ASP A 132 15.21 4.11 -8.01
N GLY A 133 15.30 4.05 -6.68
CA GLY A 133 14.22 4.38 -5.77
C GLY A 133 12.97 3.52 -6.00
N ASP A 134 11.81 4.16 -5.93
CA ASP A 134 10.54 3.45 -6.02
C ASP A 134 10.27 2.81 -7.39
N PHE A 135 10.82 3.36 -8.49
CA PHE A 135 10.67 2.78 -9.84
C PHE A 135 11.44 1.47 -10.03
N GLY A 136 12.50 1.24 -9.26
CA GLY A 136 13.27 0.00 -9.23
C GLY A 136 12.83 -1.01 -8.16
N TYR A 137 11.69 -0.77 -7.48
CA TYR A 137 11.24 -1.54 -6.32
C TYR A 137 9.90 -2.28 -6.56
N PRO A 138 9.91 -3.33 -7.42
CA PRO A 138 8.67 -3.97 -7.89
C PRO A 138 7.95 -4.81 -6.83
N LEU A 139 8.66 -5.32 -5.81
CA LEU A 139 8.09 -6.15 -4.73
C LEU A 139 7.72 -5.34 -3.49
N SER A 140 7.27 -4.11 -3.68
CA SER A 140 6.69 -3.36 -2.58
C SER A 140 5.36 -3.97 -2.13
N VAL A 141 5.18 -4.09 -0.82
CA VAL A 141 3.90 -4.51 -0.22
C VAL A 141 2.90 -3.34 -0.11
N VAL A 142 3.28 -2.16 -0.63
CA VAL A 142 2.47 -0.95 -0.57
C VAL A 142 1.83 -0.69 -1.94
N SER A 143 0.52 -0.98 -2.05
CA SER A 143 -0.34 -0.60 -3.18
C SER A 143 0.16 -1.03 -4.57
N HIS A 144 0.83 -2.19 -4.63
CA HIS A 144 1.08 -2.91 -5.87
C HIS A 144 0.11 -4.07 -6.04
N ILE A 145 -0.37 -4.28 -7.26
CA ILE A 145 -1.23 -5.40 -7.65
C ILE A 145 -0.37 -6.44 -8.35
N PHE A 146 -0.46 -7.67 -7.89
CA PHE A 146 0.26 -8.84 -8.43
C PHE A 146 -0.71 -9.88 -8.96
N ARG A 147 -0.24 -10.76 -9.86
CA ARG A 147 -0.90 -12.05 -10.02
C ARG A 147 -0.72 -12.85 -8.73
N THR A 148 -1.82 -13.35 -8.18
CA THR A 148 -1.79 -14.05 -6.90
C THR A 148 -0.91 -15.29 -6.92
N GLU A 149 -0.95 -16.07 -8.01
CA GLU A 149 -0.08 -17.23 -8.19
C GLU A 149 1.39 -16.86 -8.00
N GLN A 150 1.85 -15.79 -8.66
CA GLN A 150 3.22 -15.33 -8.58
C GLN A 150 3.61 -14.88 -7.16
N ILE A 151 2.81 -14.01 -6.54
CA ILE A 151 3.16 -13.50 -5.21
C ILE A 151 3.07 -14.60 -4.15
N CYS A 152 2.16 -15.56 -4.29
CA CYS A 152 2.03 -16.73 -3.43
C CYS A 152 3.28 -17.63 -3.54
N GLU A 153 3.76 -17.92 -4.75
CA GLU A 153 5.01 -18.68 -4.96
C GLU A 153 6.20 -17.99 -4.31
N LEU A 154 6.36 -16.68 -4.53
CA LEU A 154 7.46 -15.90 -3.96
C LEU A 154 7.40 -15.87 -2.43
N SER A 155 6.22 -15.70 -1.86
CA SER A 155 5.98 -15.65 -0.42
C SER A 155 6.24 -16.98 0.26
N SER A 156 5.87 -18.08 -0.39
CA SER A 156 6.08 -19.43 0.13
C SER A 156 7.53 -19.91 0.06
N ALA A 157 8.36 -19.22 -0.73
CA ALA A 157 9.78 -19.57 -0.92
C ALA A 157 10.73 -18.93 0.11
N VAL A 158 10.21 -18.13 1.04
CA VAL A 158 10.99 -17.38 2.04
C VAL A 158 10.32 -17.47 3.39
N GLU A 159 11.08 -17.25 4.47
CA GLU A 159 10.57 -17.20 5.84
C GLU A 159 10.52 -15.73 6.31
N TYR A 160 9.45 -15.37 6.99
CA TYR A 160 9.23 -14.03 7.52
C TYR A 160 8.21 -14.04 8.68
N THR A 161 8.36 -13.08 9.58
CA THR A 161 7.56 -12.98 10.82
C THR A 161 6.82 -11.65 10.97
N SER A 162 7.06 -10.69 10.08
CA SER A 162 6.42 -9.37 10.10
C SER A 162 6.36 -8.77 8.69
N PRO A 163 5.49 -7.78 8.45
CA PRO A 163 5.39 -7.11 7.14
C PRO A 163 6.72 -6.54 6.64
N ASN A 164 7.53 -5.94 7.52
CA ASN A 164 8.81 -5.35 7.13
C ASN A 164 9.86 -6.41 6.78
N VAL A 165 9.93 -7.51 7.56
CA VAL A 165 10.79 -8.65 7.24
C VAL A 165 10.35 -9.27 5.92
N TYR A 166 9.05 -9.43 5.70
CA TYR A 166 8.48 -9.96 4.46
C TYR A 166 8.91 -9.14 3.24
N GLU A 167 8.70 -7.82 3.24
CA GLU A 167 9.12 -6.96 2.14
C GLU A 167 10.64 -7.08 1.86
N GLY A 168 11.45 -7.08 2.91
CA GLY A 168 12.92 -7.22 2.80
C GLY A 168 13.36 -8.56 2.22
N VAL A 169 12.74 -9.69 2.60
CA VAL A 169 13.10 -11.01 2.06
C VAL A 169 12.58 -11.23 0.66
N LEU A 170 11.44 -10.63 0.30
CA LEU A 170 10.93 -10.67 -1.08
C LEU A 170 11.93 -10.04 -2.06
N GLN A 171 12.65 -8.98 -1.69
CA GLN A 171 13.66 -8.38 -2.56
C GLN A 171 14.79 -9.36 -2.95
N ARG A 172 14.98 -10.46 -2.22
CA ARG A 172 15.92 -11.52 -2.60
C ARG A 172 15.41 -12.40 -3.75
N GLN A 173 14.15 -12.24 -4.15
CA GLN A 173 13.50 -13.01 -5.21
C GLN A 173 13.37 -12.24 -6.52
N LEU A 174 13.97 -11.04 -6.66
CA LEU A 174 13.87 -10.18 -7.84
C LEU A 174 14.22 -10.85 -9.16
N GLN A 175 15.14 -11.83 -9.15
CA GLN A 175 15.53 -12.59 -10.34
C GLN A 175 14.41 -13.44 -10.93
N LYS A 176 13.38 -13.77 -10.14
CA LYS A 176 12.20 -14.55 -10.57
C LYS A 176 11.10 -13.69 -11.17
N LEU A 177 11.22 -12.36 -11.08
CA LEU A 177 10.19 -11.45 -11.57
C LEU A 177 10.32 -11.17 -13.06
N GLN A 178 9.16 -10.93 -13.67
CA GLN A 178 9.05 -10.38 -15.00
C GLN A 178 9.73 -9.00 -15.10
N PRO A 179 10.13 -8.59 -16.32
CA PRO A 179 10.98 -7.40 -16.48
C PRO A 179 10.25 -6.07 -16.36
N GLU A 180 8.92 -6.04 -16.44
CA GLU A 180 8.16 -4.80 -16.61
C GLU A 180 7.25 -4.50 -15.42
N MET A 181 7.14 -3.23 -15.10
CA MET A 181 6.07 -2.67 -14.26
C MET A 181 5.14 -1.78 -15.08
N VAL A 182 3.92 -1.67 -14.61
CA VAL A 182 2.90 -0.80 -15.18
C VAL A 182 2.29 0.06 -14.08
N SER A 183 1.90 1.28 -14.42
CA SER A 183 1.10 2.15 -13.56
C SER A 183 0.12 2.98 -14.37
N TYR A 184 -0.78 3.70 -13.71
CA TYR A 184 -1.44 4.83 -14.34
C TYR A 184 -0.43 5.92 -14.71
N GLN A 185 -0.79 6.81 -15.65
CA GLN A 185 0.01 8.01 -15.98
C GLN A 185 0.27 8.88 -14.75
N GLU A 186 -0.66 8.90 -13.79
CA GLU A 186 -0.53 9.55 -12.50
C GLU A 186 -0.94 8.59 -11.38
N SER A 187 -0.21 8.61 -10.27
CA SER A 187 -0.47 7.73 -9.12
C SER A 187 -1.90 7.89 -8.58
N ARG A 188 -2.41 6.84 -7.96
CA ARG A 188 -3.76 6.77 -7.40
C ARG A 188 -3.75 6.66 -5.89
N VAL A 189 -2.64 6.20 -5.33
CA VAL A 189 -2.43 5.95 -3.92
C VAL A 189 -1.10 6.58 -3.51
N PHE A 190 -1.01 6.99 -2.27
CA PHE A 190 0.25 7.35 -1.61
C PHE A 190 0.22 6.91 -0.15
N GLY A 191 1.37 6.55 0.41
CA GLY A 191 1.53 6.27 1.83
C GLY A 191 1.74 7.55 2.63
N VAL A 192 1.19 7.62 3.84
CA VAL A 192 1.39 8.74 4.77
C VAL A 192 2.26 8.29 5.94
N PRO A 193 3.59 8.47 5.89
CA PRO A 193 4.51 8.01 6.93
C PRO A 193 4.43 8.90 8.18
N ALA A 194 3.25 8.95 8.81
CA ALA A 194 2.96 9.85 9.94
C ALA A 194 3.58 9.40 11.27
N ASN A 195 3.75 8.09 11.46
CA ASN A 195 4.31 7.50 12.67
C ASN A 195 5.07 6.20 12.34
N LYS A 196 5.73 5.65 13.36
CA LYS A 196 6.47 4.42 13.27
C LYS A 196 6.07 3.51 14.43
N VAL A 197 5.38 2.43 14.13
CA VAL A 197 4.97 1.42 15.12
C VAL A 197 5.89 0.19 15.12
N GLN A 198 6.68 0.01 14.06
CA GLN A 198 7.63 -1.10 13.92
C GLN A 198 9.02 -0.74 14.47
N THR A 199 9.78 -1.74 14.89
CA THR A 199 11.15 -1.61 15.42
C THR A 199 12.22 -2.25 14.53
N ASP A 200 11.81 -2.95 13.47
CA ASP A 200 12.69 -3.76 12.62
C ASP A 200 13.61 -2.91 11.74
N ASN A 201 13.15 -1.77 11.27
CA ASN A 201 13.88 -0.91 10.34
C ASN A 201 13.91 0.56 10.81
N GLN A 202 14.99 1.26 10.44
CA GLN A 202 15.08 2.72 10.60
C GLN A 202 14.43 3.43 9.41
N ASN A 203 13.10 3.40 9.34
CA ASN A 203 12.38 4.12 8.30
C ASN A 203 12.22 5.60 8.68
N ARG A 204 12.31 6.47 7.68
CA ARG A 204 11.96 7.89 7.82
C ARG A 204 10.44 8.01 7.98
N ASN A 205 10.00 8.76 8.99
CA ASN A 205 8.56 8.96 9.26
C ASN A 205 8.37 10.16 10.20
N GLY A 206 7.23 10.83 10.08
CA GLY A 206 6.78 11.90 11.00
C GLY A 206 7.80 13.01 11.19
N VAL A 207 8.55 13.40 10.15
CA VAL A 207 9.57 14.44 10.24
C VAL A 207 8.93 15.83 10.27
N ALA A 208 7.98 16.07 9.35
CA ALA A 208 7.28 17.35 9.24
C ALA A 208 5.92 17.33 9.96
N HIS A 209 5.23 16.21 9.93
CA HIS A 209 3.87 16.05 10.45
C HIS A 209 3.76 14.78 11.33
N PRO A 210 4.33 14.79 12.56
CA PRO A 210 4.26 13.62 13.43
C PRO A 210 2.87 13.50 14.07
N TYR A 211 2.31 12.28 14.02
CA TYR A 211 1.08 11.90 14.73
C TYR A 211 1.33 10.60 15.49
N SER A 212 1.20 10.62 16.83
CA SER A 212 1.38 9.37 17.57
C SER A 212 0.20 8.42 17.34
N PRO A 213 0.43 7.09 17.36
CA PRO A 213 -0.65 6.10 17.28
C PRO A 213 -1.70 6.28 18.38
N GLU A 214 -1.25 6.65 19.60
CA GLU A 214 -2.11 6.89 20.76
C GLU A 214 -3.03 8.09 20.52
N GLU A 215 -2.49 9.21 20.02
CA GLU A 215 -3.27 10.40 19.70
C GLU A 215 -4.34 10.06 18.64
N LEU A 216 -3.95 9.41 17.57
CA LEU A 216 -4.87 9.01 16.50
C LEU A 216 -5.96 8.05 17.00
N ASN A 217 -5.60 7.12 17.91
CA ASN A 217 -6.56 6.22 18.53
C ASN A 217 -7.57 6.98 19.41
N LEU A 218 -7.10 7.89 20.27
CA LEU A 218 -7.98 8.70 21.13
C LEU A 218 -8.95 9.54 20.30
N ARG A 219 -8.48 10.21 19.25
CA ARG A 219 -9.32 10.97 18.32
C ARG A 219 -10.38 10.10 17.68
N TYR A 220 -10.01 8.89 17.27
CA TYR A 220 -10.94 7.94 16.67
C TYR A 220 -12.03 7.49 17.66
N LEU A 221 -11.65 7.20 18.90
CA LEU A 221 -12.58 6.77 19.95
C LEU A 221 -13.61 7.85 20.33
N ILE A 222 -13.26 9.12 20.23
CA ILE A 222 -14.21 10.24 20.44
C ILE A 222 -15.00 10.61 19.17
N GLY A 223 -14.86 9.84 18.08
CA GLY A 223 -15.66 9.96 16.88
C GLY A 223 -15.04 10.78 15.75
N GLN A 224 -13.85 11.35 15.92
CA GLN A 224 -13.15 12.03 14.83
C GLN A 224 -12.63 11.05 13.78
N LYS A 225 -12.49 11.55 12.54
CA LYS A 225 -11.92 10.82 11.41
C LYS A 225 -10.94 11.72 10.65
N ILE A 226 -10.03 11.10 9.91
CA ILE A 226 -9.24 11.82 8.91
C ILE A 226 -10.15 12.09 7.70
N ASP A 227 -10.17 13.34 7.24
CA ASP A 227 -10.89 13.73 6.02
C ASP A 227 -10.11 13.24 4.78
N VAL A 228 -10.64 12.24 4.11
CA VAL A 228 -10.08 11.65 2.89
C VAL A 228 -10.58 12.30 1.60
N THR A 229 -11.43 13.32 1.71
CA THR A 229 -11.93 14.06 0.53
C THR A 229 -10.94 15.11 0.02
N GLN A 230 -9.89 15.37 0.79
CA GLN A 230 -8.83 16.28 0.39
C GLN A 230 -8.03 15.71 -0.79
N SER A 231 -7.70 16.58 -1.73
CA SER A 231 -6.89 16.20 -2.90
C SER A 231 -5.51 16.85 -2.82
N PRO A 232 -4.57 16.26 -2.08
CA PRO A 232 -3.23 16.82 -1.96
C PRO A 232 -2.47 16.74 -3.29
N ILE A 233 -1.52 17.64 -3.47
CA ILE A 233 -0.56 17.54 -4.59
C ILE A 233 0.47 16.50 -4.20
N ILE A 234 0.46 15.36 -4.89
CA ILE A 234 1.34 14.23 -4.63
C ILE A 234 2.46 14.19 -5.67
N HIS A 235 3.71 14.12 -5.17
CA HIS A 235 4.93 13.97 -5.97
C HIS A 235 5.89 12.91 -5.40
N GLN A 236 5.47 12.22 -4.33
CA GLN A 236 6.19 11.11 -3.69
C GLN A 236 5.23 9.92 -3.50
N ALA A 237 5.74 8.70 -3.64
CA ALA A 237 4.96 7.49 -3.38
C ALA A 237 4.62 7.30 -1.88
N GLN A 238 5.46 7.87 -1.02
CA GLN A 238 5.19 8.11 0.40
C GLN A 238 5.39 9.60 0.66
N GLN A 239 4.39 10.27 1.21
CA GLN A 239 4.40 11.72 1.41
C GLN A 239 3.72 12.11 2.71
N GLU A 240 4.44 12.84 3.55
CA GLU A 240 3.82 13.43 4.74
C GLU A 240 2.80 14.49 4.36
N ILE A 241 1.65 14.46 5.00
CA ILE A 241 0.60 15.47 4.88
C ILE A 241 0.08 15.86 6.27
N THR A 242 -0.50 17.04 6.37
CA THR A 242 -1.28 17.42 7.54
C THR A 242 -2.65 16.76 7.46
N TYR A 243 -3.00 15.96 8.47
CA TYR A 243 -4.35 15.42 8.57
C TYR A 243 -5.37 16.51 8.93
N VAL A 244 -6.45 16.55 8.20
CA VAL A 244 -7.65 17.30 8.54
C VAL A 244 -8.61 16.35 9.25
N PHE A 245 -9.08 16.71 10.42
CA PHE A 245 -10.01 15.89 11.21
C PHE A 245 -11.43 16.43 11.11
N VAL A 246 -12.39 15.51 10.95
CA VAL A 246 -13.82 15.76 10.87
C VAL A 246 -14.60 14.86 11.83
#